data_f4b3097e4b14ab76d036f978399f28be
#
_entry.id   f4b3097e4b14ab76d036f978399f28be
#
_cell.length_a   1.000
_cell.length_b   1.000
_cell.length_c   1.000
_cell.angle_alpha   90.00
_cell.angle_beta   90.00
_cell.angle_gamma   90.00
#
_symmetry.space_group_name_H-M   'P 1'
#
loop_
_entity.id
_entity.type
_entity.pdbx_description
1 polymer ?
#
loop_
_entity_poly.entity_id
_entity_poly.type
_entity_poly.pdbx_seq_one_letter_code
_entity_poly.pdbx_strand_id
1 'polypeptide(L)'
;MLRRVLFRLHWLIGLSASVVLAIVGATGALMAYEDEVLRALNPGVLTLPVRSGPAPTLSQVAAQARAAMPERPVTFITAASDPTEPWRVWYAWPAGKRGGSSRGELRYIDAATGTLLPEARGQRFFATVKLLHRTLLAEEVGKQIVGASTIALVVMALSGLYLRWPKRVANWRSWLVIRWSRAGRIRWWDVHTVIGTLVLPLYLLAAFSGLYWAYDWYRDGLQRLAGMPVTVKAKPMEGLRQPLADAAIKRTWNAFLANASNYGTATLRIDDARSGKVDINWLPADAPHDRAFNRLTLDAGTGAVIRNESFADKPPMQRLLAGMLPLHNGRYFGPIGIVLVCIGALMLPVFAATGWWLYLDRRRRAQPQRKQASAATRPC
;
A
#
# COMPACT_ATOMS: atom_id res chain seq x y z
N MET A 1 20.27 -0.53 -35.04
CA MET A 1 21.07 -1.02 -33.91
C MET A 1 20.28 -0.92 -32.59
N LEU A 2 19.78 0.23 -32.21
CA LEU A 2 19.04 0.50 -30.96
C LEU A 2 17.87 -0.49 -30.69
N ARG A 3 16.97 -0.70 -31.67
CA ARG A 3 15.82 -1.61 -31.50
C ARG A 3 16.22 -3.06 -31.17
N ARG A 4 17.36 -3.54 -31.67
CA ARG A 4 17.87 -4.89 -31.36
C ARG A 4 18.41 -4.96 -29.93
N VAL A 5 19.10 -3.89 -29.47
CA VAL A 5 19.61 -3.79 -28.09
C VAL A 5 18.45 -3.73 -27.12
N LEU A 6 17.49 -2.82 -27.33
CA LEU A 6 16.31 -2.68 -26.47
C LEU A 6 15.48 -3.97 -26.42
N PHE A 7 15.35 -4.69 -27.54
CA PHE A 7 14.66 -5.98 -27.54
C PHE A 7 15.40 -7.04 -26.69
N ARG A 8 16.74 -7.06 -26.75
CA ARG A 8 17.53 -7.97 -25.92
C ARG A 8 17.42 -7.62 -24.43
N LEU A 9 17.52 -6.33 -24.10
CA LEU A 9 17.35 -5.86 -22.73
C LEU A 9 15.93 -6.16 -22.20
N HIS A 10 14.90 -5.89 -22.99
CA HIS A 10 13.52 -6.12 -22.61
C HIS A 10 13.26 -7.59 -22.23
N TRP A 11 13.67 -8.56 -23.06
CA TRP A 11 13.44 -9.96 -22.72
C TRP A 11 14.37 -10.46 -21.61
N LEU A 12 15.62 -9.99 -21.53
CA LEU A 12 16.55 -10.39 -20.47
C LEU A 12 16.04 -9.93 -19.10
N ILE A 13 15.75 -8.62 -18.97
CA ILE A 13 15.20 -8.03 -17.75
C ILE A 13 13.82 -8.63 -17.44
N GLY A 14 12.99 -8.80 -18.48
CA GLY A 14 11.67 -9.38 -18.33
C GLY A 14 11.69 -10.80 -17.78
N LEU A 15 12.55 -11.67 -18.26
CA LEU A 15 12.67 -13.04 -17.75
C LEU A 15 13.23 -13.08 -16.32
N SER A 16 14.25 -12.27 -16.03
CA SER A 16 14.87 -12.24 -14.69
C SER A 16 13.94 -11.69 -13.62
N ALA A 17 13.18 -10.61 -13.91
CA ALA A 17 12.29 -9.99 -12.95
C ALA A 17 10.87 -10.60 -12.91
N SER A 18 10.51 -11.44 -13.90
CA SER A 18 9.12 -11.90 -14.09
C SER A 18 8.54 -12.66 -12.91
N VAL A 19 9.32 -13.52 -12.26
CA VAL A 19 8.85 -14.31 -11.12
C VAL A 19 8.53 -13.41 -9.93
N VAL A 20 9.42 -12.46 -9.63
CA VAL A 20 9.20 -11.49 -8.54
C VAL A 20 7.99 -10.62 -8.85
N LEU A 21 7.89 -10.10 -10.06
CA LEU A 21 6.76 -9.27 -10.49
C LEU A 21 5.43 -10.05 -10.51
N ALA A 22 5.44 -11.33 -10.84
CA ALA A 22 4.26 -12.18 -10.76
C ALA A 22 3.78 -12.36 -9.30
N ILE A 23 4.71 -12.58 -8.36
CA ILE A 23 4.40 -12.67 -6.93
C ILE A 23 3.85 -11.33 -6.43
N VAL A 24 4.53 -10.22 -6.74
CA VAL A 24 4.12 -8.88 -6.35
C VAL A 24 2.74 -8.53 -6.95
N GLY A 25 2.49 -8.88 -8.20
CA GLY A 25 1.19 -8.69 -8.84
C GLY A 25 0.08 -9.50 -8.18
N ALA A 26 0.29 -10.81 -8.00
CA ALA A 26 -0.71 -11.68 -7.37
C ALA A 26 -1.04 -11.23 -5.94
N THR A 27 -0.01 -10.90 -5.14
CA THR A 27 -0.21 -10.39 -3.77
C THR A 27 -0.85 -9.01 -3.74
N GLY A 28 -0.52 -8.13 -4.69
CA GLY A 28 -1.16 -6.82 -4.84
C GLY A 28 -2.66 -6.94 -5.17
N ALA A 29 -3.03 -7.86 -6.07
CA ALA A 29 -4.42 -8.13 -6.39
C ALA A 29 -5.22 -8.69 -5.19
N LEU A 30 -4.61 -9.59 -4.40
CA LEU A 30 -5.22 -10.11 -3.16
C LEU A 30 -5.49 -8.98 -2.15
N MET A 31 -4.57 -8.03 -2.02
CA MET A 31 -4.71 -6.91 -1.08
C MET A 31 -5.69 -5.84 -1.54
N ALA A 32 -6.06 -5.79 -2.82
CA ALA A 32 -6.94 -4.76 -3.36
C ALA A 32 -8.29 -4.70 -2.62
N TYR A 33 -8.80 -5.86 -2.20
CA TYR A 33 -10.07 -6.01 -1.50
C TYR A 33 -9.91 -6.56 -0.07
N GLU A 34 -8.76 -6.31 0.58
CA GLU A 34 -8.48 -6.80 1.93
C GLU A 34 -9.54 -6.37 2.93
N ASP A 35 -9.90 -5.09 2.95
CA ASP A 35 -10.84 -4.54 3.94
C ASP A 35 -12.24 -5.14 3.76
N GLU A 36 -12.69 -5.28 2.52
CA GLU A 36 -13.99 -5.86 2.17
C GLU A 36 -14.05 -7.35 2.56
N VAL A 37 -13.00 -8.11 2.25
CA VAL A 37 -12.89 -9.52 2.61
C VAL A 37 -12.83 -9.70 4.13
N LEU A 38 -12.02 -8.91 4.83
CA LEU A 38 -11.92 -8.99 6.27
C LEU A 38 -13.25 -8.64 6.94
N ARG A 39 -13.97 -7.61 6.50
CA ARG A 39 -15.30 -7.27 7.03
C ARG A 39 -16.30 -8.39 6.80
N ALA A 40 -16.34 -8.98 5.60
CA ALA A 40 -17.23 -10.10 5.28
C ALA A 40 -16.94 -11.36 6.12
N LEU A 41 -15.68 -11.62 6.45
CA LEU A 41 -15.28 -12.77 7.26
C LEU A 41 -15.49 -12.57 8.78
N ASN A 42 -15.72 -11.33 9.22
CA ASN A 42 -15.72 -10.96 10.65
C ASN A 42 -16.96 -10.13 11.04
N PRO A 43 -18.20 -10.61 10.78
CA PRO A 43 -19.38 -9.96 11.32
C PRO A 43 -19.34 -10.01 12.87
N GLY A 44 -19.72 -8.92 13.53
CA GLY A 44 -19.62 -8.77 14.97
C GLY A 44 -18.23 -8.44 15.53
N VAL A 45 -17.19 -8.40 14.66
CA VAL A 45 -15.84 -7.95 15.03
C VAL A 45 -15.42 -6.71 14.25
N LEU A 46 -15.58 -6.70 12.92
CA LEU A 46 -15.25 -5.55 12.07
C LEU A 46 -16.49 -4.80 11.57
N THR A 47 -17.67 -5.31 11.85
CA THR A 47 -18.96 -4.64 11.65
C THR A 47 -19.81 -4.95 12.86
N LEU A 48 -20.09 -3.94 13.68
CA LEU A 48 -20.85 -4.05 14.92
C LEU A 48 -22.31 -3.72 14.67
N PRO A 49 -23.25 -4.29 15.48
CA PRO A 49 -24.64 -3.87 15.47
C PRO A 49 -24.75 -2.43 16.00
N VAL A 50 -25.62 -1.64 15.38
CA VAL A 50 -25.97 -0.31 15.90
C VAL A 50 -26.66 -0.48 17.25
N ARG A 51 -26.19 0.25 18.25
CA ARG A 51 -26.75 0.23 19.61
C ARG A 51 -27.29 1.60 19.98
N SER A 52 -28.40 1.62 20.68
CA SER A 52 -28.95 2.82 21.29
C SER A 52 -28.19 3.13 22.60
N GLY A 53 -27.74 4.36 22.76
CA GLY A 53 -27.02 4.77 23.98
C GLY A 53 -26.11 5.97 23.74
N PRO A 54 -25.58 6.58 24.81
CA PRO A 54 -24.61 7.67 24.68
C PRO A 54 -23.32 7.16 24.02
N ALA A 55 -22.72 7.99 23.16
CA ALA A 55 -21.44 7.68 22.56
C ALA A 55 -20.36 7.52 23.66
N PRO A 56 -19.53 6.48 23.58
CA PRO A 56 -18.48 6.25 24.58
C PRO A 56 -17.43 7.36 24.50
N THR A 57 -16.93 7.77 25.67
CA THR A 57 -15.82 8.72 25.73
C THR A 57 -14.48 8.02 25.52
N LEU A 58 -13.52 8.72 24.93
CA LEU A 58 -12.18 8.15 24.70
C LEU A 58 -11.51 7.71 26.00
N SER A 59 -11.74 8.44 27.12
CA SER A 59 -11.21 8.08 28.45
C SER A 59 -11.79 6.77 28.98
N GLN A 60 -13.09 6.52 28.76
CA GLN A 60 -13.72 5.24 29.14
C GLN A 60 -13.12 4.08 28.33
N VAL A 61 -13.00 4.23 27.00
CA VAL A 61 -12.40 3.19 26.16
C VAL A 61 -10.92 2.98 26.50
N ALA A 62 -10.17 4.02 26.82
CA ALA A 62 -8.78 3.89 27.26
C ALA A 62 -8.65 3.12 28.57
N ALA A 63 -9.52 3.40 29.56
CA ALA A 63 -9.55 2.67 30.82
C ALA A 63 -9.91 1.19 30.61
N GLN A 64 -10.94 0.90 29.80
CA GLN A 64 -11.35 -0.46 29.44
C GLN A 64 -10.25 -1.22 28.70
N ALA A 65 -9.59 -0.58 27.71
CA ALA A 65 -8.48 -1.18 27.01
C ALA A 65 -7.30 -1.53 27.93
N ARG A 66 -6.97 -0.65 28.89
CA ARG A 66 -5.94 -0.92 29.91
C ARG A 66 -6.34 -2.08 30.84
N ALA A 67 -7.60 -2.12 31.24
CA ALA A 67 -8.11 -3.20 32.09
C ALA A 67 -8.15 -4.56 31.37
N ALA A 68 -8.41 -4.56 30.08
CA ALA A 68 -8.47 -5.79 29.27
C ALA A 68 -7.11 -6.50 29.10
N MET A 69 -6.00 -5.74 29.09
CA MET A 69 -4.63 -6.27 28.97
C MET A 69 -3.66 -5.46 29.86
N PRO A 70 -3.73 -5.62 31.17
CA PRO A 70 -2.97 -4.77 32.10
C PRO A 70 -1.45 -4.92 32.03
N GLU A 71 -0.98 -6.08 31.51
CA GLU A 71 0.45 -6.37 31.30
C GLU A 71 1.04 -5.65 30.10
N ARG A 72 0.20 -5.00 29.26
CA ARG A 72 0.64 -4.40 28.01
C ARG A 72 0.18 -2.95 27.89
N PRO A 73 1.11 -2.00 27.80
CA PRO A 73 0.77 -0.60 27.62
C PRO A 73 -0.03 -0.36 26.34
N VAL A 74 -1.12 0.40 26.43
CA VAL A 74 -1.85 0.94 25.29
C VAL A 74 -1.06 2.11 24.72
N THR A 75 -0.74 2.06 23.43
CA THR A 75 0.08 3.09 22.75
C THR A 75 -0.76 4.09 21.96
N PHE A 76 -1.73 3.58 21.19
CA PHE A 76 -2.63 4.41 20.39
C PHE A 76 -4.06 3.91 20.49
N ILE A 77 -5.00 4.84 20.39
CA ILE A 77 -6.42 4.55 20.18
C ILE A 77 -6.88 5.31 18.95
N THR A 78 -7.60 4.62 18.07
CA THR A 78 -8.34 5.26 16.97
C THR A 78 -9.82 5.09 17.23
N ALA A 79 -10.49 6.20 17.50
CA ALA A 79 -11.93 6.29 17.57
C ALA A 79 -12.52 6.33 16.14
N ALA A 80 -13.64 5.66 15.94
CA ALA A 80 -14.49 5.81 14.77
C ALA A 80 -15.78 6.55 15.16
N SER A 81 -16.26 7.43 14.29
CA SER A 81 -17.55 8.11 14.48
C SER A 81 -18.73 7.23 14.08
N ASP A 82 -18.51 6.30 13.13
CA ASP A 82 -19.51 5.31 12.73
C ASP A 82 -19.73 4.30 13.89
N PRO A 83 -20.93 4.20 14.45
CA PRO A 83 -21.21 3.28 15.55
C PRO A 83 -21.11 1.79 15.14
N THR A 84 -21.10 1.49 13.84
CA THR A 84 -20.92 0.13 13.32
C THR A 84 -19.45 -0.26 13.20
N GLU A 85 -18.52 0.68 13.32
CA GLU A 85 -17.09 0.41 13.26
C GLU A 85 -16.50 0.20 14.67
N PRO A 86 -15.74 -0.89 14.91
CA PRO A 86 -15.01 -1.06 16.16
C PRO A 86 -13.90 -0.01 16.28
N TRP A 87 -13.63 0.44 17.49
CA TRP A 87 -12.45 1.25 17.72
C TRP A 87 -11.19 0.38 17.68
N ARG A 88 -10.09 0.97 17.22
CA ARG A 88 -8.80 0.29 17.10
C ARG A 88 -7.89 0.70 18.24
N VAL A 89 -7.34 -0.29 18.95
CA VAL A 89 -6.43 -0.10 20.07
C VAL A 89 -5.10 -0.79 19.73
N TRP A 90 -4.01 -0.09 19.92
CA TRP A 90 -2.68 -0.67 19.77
C TRP A 90 -2.04 -0.86 21.11
N TYR A 91 -1.56 -2.08 21.36
CA TYR A 91 -0.78 -2.45 22.53
C TYR A 91 0.70 -2.53 22.15
N ALA A 92 1.57 -2.10 23.06
CA ALA A 92 3.01 -2.27 22.84
C ALA A 92 3.35 -3.73 22.54
N TRP A 93 4.30 -3.96 21.64
CA TRP A 93 4.77 -5.32 21.37
C TRP A 93 5.35 -5.93 22.63
N PRO A 94 5.13 -7.25 22.90
CA PRO A 94 5.82 -7.96 23.98
C PRO A 94 7.34 -7.80 23.85
N ALA A 95 8.06 -7.81 24.96
CA ALA A 95 9.51 -7.74 24.97
C ALA A 95 10.11 -8.83 24.06
N GLY A 96 11.06 -8.44 23.20
CA GLY A 96 11.71 -9.35 22.24
C GLY A 96 10.90 -9.66 21.00
N LYS A 97 9.62 -9.26 20.88
CA LYS A 97 8.82 -9.39 19.66
C LYS A 97 8.74 -8.05 18.91
N ARG A 98 8.97 -8.09 17.62
CA ARG A 98 8.71 -6.95 16.72
C ARG A 98 7.75 -7.41 15.63
N GLY A 99 6.64 -6.72 15.47
CA GLY A 99 5.71 -6.94 14.38
C GLY A 99 5.87 -5.88 13.28
N GLY A 100 5.10 -6.01 12.21
CA GLY A 100 5.16 -5.12 11.05
C GLY A 100 4.69 -3.67 11.31
N SER A 101 4.16 -3.34 12.49
CA SER A 101 3.67 -2.01 12.85
C SER A 101 4.52 -1.38 13.95
N SER A 102 4.98 -0.13 13.71
CA SER A 102 5.66 0.68 14.74
C SER A 102 4.72 1.16 15.86
N ARG A 103 3.39 1.06 15.67
CA ARG A 103 2.39 1.43 16.67
C ARG A 103 2.19 0.35 17.73
N GLY A 104 2.53 -0.92 17.44
CA GLY A 104 2.26 -2.06 18.29
C GLY A 104 1.31 -3.07 17.65
N GLU A 105 0.78 -3.98 18.46
CA GLU A 105 -0.21 -4.99 18.06
C GLU A 105 -1.61 -4.38 18.03
N LEU A 106 -2.28 -4.51 16.89
CA LEU A 106 -3.65 -4.01 16.70
C LEU A 106 -4.67 -4.99 17.31
N ARG A 107 -5.56 -4.45 18.12
CA ARG A 107 -6.77 -5.12 18.63
C ARG A 107 -7.98 -4.22 18.39
N TYR A 108 -9.15 -4.83 18.39
CA TYR A 108 -10.42 -4.14 18.22
C TYR A 108 -11.19 -4.14 19.54
N ILE A 109 -11.91 -3.06 19.80
CA ILE A 109 -12.76 -2.92 20.97
C ILE A 109 -14.15 -2.40 20.54
N ASP A 110 -15.20 -3.03 21.04
CA ASP A 110 -16.54 -2.48 20.95
C ASP A 110 -16.64 -1.32 21.94
N ALA A 111 -16.61 -0.11 21.43
CA ALA A 111 -16.56 1.08 22.26
C ALA A 111 -17.82 1.26 23.14
N ALA A 112 -18.99 0.76 22.69
CA ALA A 112 -20.24 0.87 23.43
C ALA A 112 -20.26 -0.04 24.68
N THR A 113 -19.63 -1.22 24.61
CA THR A 113 -19.59 -2.19 25.73
C THR A 113 -18.26 -2.21 26.46
N GLY A 114 -17.21 -1.66 25.84
CA GLY A 114 -15.84 -1.78 26.35
C GLY A 114 -15.22 -3.16 26.17
N THR A 115 -15.87 -4.05 25.45
CA THR A 115 -15.41 -5.43 25.25
C THR A 115 -14.29 -5.49 24.24
N LEU A 116 -13.14 -6.08 24.61
CA LEU A 116 -12.07 -6.39 23.67
C LEU A 116 -12.55 -7.51 22.74
N LEU A 117 -12.56 -7.23 21.45
CA LEU A 117 -13.04 -8.16 20.43
C LEU A 117 -11.97 -9.22 20.08
N PRO A 118 -12.37 -10.40 19.64
CA PRO A 118 -11.43 -11.42 19.19
C PRO A 118 -10.59 -10.93 18.01
N GLU A 119 -9.46 -11.61 17.77
CA GLU A 119 -8.62 -11.33 16.58
C GLU A 119 -9.42 -11.58 15.30
N ALA A 120 -9.38 -10.64 14.37
CA ALA A 120 -10.11 -10.78 13.12
C ALA A 120 -9.54 -11.95 12.28
N ARG A 121 -10.43 -12.85 11.84
CA ARG A 121 -10.07 -13.96 10.97
C ARG A 121 -9.49 -13.42 9.67
N GLY A 122 -8.39 -14.00 9.20
CA GLY A 122 -7.72 -13.55 7.97
C GLY A 122 -6.70 -12.43 8.17
N GLN A 123 -6.67 -11.75 9.32
CA GLN A 123 -5.73 -10.64 9.57
C GLN A 123 -4.27 -11.09 9.44
N ARG A 124 -3.90 -12.26 9.99
CA ARG A 124 -2.54 -12.81 9.86
C ARG A 124 -2.21 -13.20 8.42
N PHE A 125 -3.18 -13.74 7.69
CA PHE A 125 -3.01 -14.07 6.27
C PHE A 125 -2.65 -12.81 5.48
N PHE A 126 -3.44 -11.73 5.57
CA PHE A 126 -3.14 -10.49 4.87
C PHE A 126 -1.85 -9.81 5.35
N ALA A 127 -1.52 -9.92 6.64
CA ALA A 127 -0.21 -9.47 7.14
C ALA A 127 0.95 -10.20 6.43
N THR A 128 0.85 -11.52 6.24
CA THR A 128 1.85 -12.33 5.51
C THR A 128 1.87 -11.95 4.02
N VAL A 129 0.71 -11.77 3.39
CA VAL A 129 0.61 -11.32 1.99
C VAL A 129 1.28 -9.95 1.81
N LYS A 130 1.09 -9.01 2.74
CA LYS A 130 1.78 -7.71 2.73
C LYS A 130 3.30 -7.84 2.85
N LEU A 131 3.79 -8.72 3.73
CA LEU A 131 5.22 -8.98 3.85
C LEU A 131 5.78 -9.61 2.57
N LEU A 132 5.07 -10.57 1.98
CA LEU A 132 5.45 -11.19 0.71
C LEU A 132 5.50 -10.15 -0.42
N HIS A 133 4.50 -9.28 -0.52
CA HIS A 133 4.45 -8.20 -1.50
C HIS A 133 5.61 -7.22 -1.37
N ARG A 134 5.94 -6.83 -0.14
CA ARG A 134 6.90 -5.76 0.12
C ARG A 134 8.34 -6.23 0.22
N THR A 135 8.56 -7.44 0.70
CA THR A 135 9.89 -7.94 1.10
C THR A 135 10.13 -9.40 0.75
N LEU A 136 9.24 -10.06 -0.01
CA LEU A 136 9.35 -11.48 -0.34
C LEU A 136 9.61 -12.37 0.90
N LEU A 137 9.17 -11.95 2.09
CA LEU A 137 9.47 -12.55 3.39
C LEU A 137 10.98 -12.60 3.75
N ALA A 138 11.82 -11.83 3.05
CA ALA A 138 13.28 -11.80 3.20
C ALA A 138 13.78 -10.40 3.65
N GLU A 139 12.99 -9.73 4.48
CA GLU A 139 13.34 -8.45 5.14
C GLU A 139 13.97 -7.41 4.18
N GLU A 140 15.15 -6.89 4.51
CA GLU A 140 15.80 -5.85 3.70
C GLU A 140 16.29 -6.36 2.36
N VAL A 141 16.78 -7.61 2.27
CA VAL A 141 17.22 -8.22 1.00
C VAL A 141 16.03 -8.34 0.04
N GLY A 142 14.91 -8.85 0.53
CA GLY A 142 13.69 -8.96 -0.27
C GLY A 142 13.14 -7.60 -0.69
N LYS A 143 13.21 -6.58 0.18
CA LYS A 143 12.84 -5.20 -0.16
C LYS A 143 13.69 -4.65 -1.32
N GLN A 144 15.00 -4.90 -1.32
CA GLN A 144 15.88 -4.48 -2.42
C GLN A 144 15.55 -5.21 -3.73
N ILE A 145 15.24 -6.52 -3.67
CA ILE A 145 14.82 -7.29 -4.84
C ILE A 145 13.50 -6.75 -5.41
N VAL A 146 12.50 -6.49 -4.59
CA VAL A 146 11.22 -5.90 -5.03
C VAL A 146 11.44 -4.51 -5.63
N GLY A 147 12.23 -3.66 -4.98
CA GLY A 147 12.57 -2.33 -5.48
C GLY A 147 13.26 -2.37 -6.84
N ALA A 148 14.29 -3.21 -7.00
CA ALA A 148 14.99 -3.41 -8.27
C ALA A 148 14.05 -3.96 -9.37
N SER A 149 13.15 -4.90 -9.00
CA SER A 149 12.14 -5.42 -9.94
C SER A 149 11.12 -4.35 -10.33
N THR A 150 10.81 -3.40 -9.45
CA THR A 150 9.95 -2.25 -9.77
C THR A 150 10.63 -1.30 -10.77
N ILE A 151 11.93 -1.04 -10.62
CA ILE A 151 12.71 -0.29 -11.62
C ILE A 151 12.74 -1.05 -12.95
N ALA A 152 12.97 -2.36 -12.90
CA ALA A 152 12.91 -3.23 -14.08
C ALA A 152 11.55 -3.15 -14.79
N LEU A 153 10.44 -3.08 -14.04
CA LEU A 153 9.10 -2.89 -14.60
C LEU A 153 8.99 -1.58 -15.39
N VAL A 154 9.53 -0.47 -14.88
CA VAL A 154 9.55 0.82 -15.60
C VAL A 154 10.34 0.68 -16.91
N VAL A 155 11.53 0.08 -16.86
CA VAL A 155 12.36 -0.14 -18.05
C VAL A 155 11.64 -1.02 -19.07
N MET A 156 10.96 -2.09 -18.63
CA MET A 156 10.17 -2.97 -19.50
C MET A 156 8.96 -2.25 -20.08
N ALA A 157 8.23 -1.47 -19.28
CA ALA A 157 7.06 -0.71 -19.75
C ALA A 157 7.45 0.27 -20.87
N LEU A 158 8.50 1.05 -20.65
CA LEU A 158 8.99 2.04 -21.63
C LEU A 158 9.62 1.39 -22.87
N SER A 159 10.47 0.38 -22.69
CA SER A 159 11.07 -0.35 -23.82
C SER A 159 10.02 -1.14 -24.59
N GLY A 160 9.03 -1.73 -23.94
CA GLY A 160 7.90 -2.42 -24.57
C GLY A 160 7.08 -1.48 -25.45
N LEU A 161 6.75 -0.30 -24.93
CA LEU A 161 6.07 0.76 -25.69
C LEU A 161 6.87 1.14 -26.95
N TYR A 162 8.18 1.41 -26.80
CA TYR A 162 9.07 1.73 -27.92
C TYR A 162 9.14 0.60 -28.96
N LEU A 163 9.27 -0.64 -28.54
CA LEU A 163 9.36 -1.81 -29.41
C LEU A 163 8.06 -2.06 -30.19
N ARG A 164 6.92 -1.72 -29.58
CA ARG A 164 5.60 -1.85 -30.20
C ARG A 164 5.22 -0.65 -31.05
N TRP A 165 5.90 0.49 -30.93
CA TRP A 165 5.49 1.74 -31.57
C TRP A 165 5.12 1.56 -33.04
N PRO A 166 3.85 1.82 -33.44
CA PRO A 166 3.40 1.55 -34.81
C PRO A 166 3.89 2.63 -35.77
N LYS A 167 4.08 2.27 -37.02
CA LYS A 167 4.46 3.22 -38.08
C LYS A 167 3.43 4.32 -38.29
N ARG A 168 2.14 4.04 -38.07
CA ARG A 168 1.02 4.99 -38.18
C ARG A 168 0.38 5.12 -36.80
N VAL A 169 0.82 6.11 -36.02
CA VAL A 169 0.38 6.34 -34.63
C VAL A 169 -1.12 6.60 -34.52
N ALA A 170 -1.69 7.32 -35.51
CA ALA A 170 -3.13 7.63 -35.54
C ALA A 170 -4.03 6.42 -35.78
N ASN A 171 -3.48 5.28 -36.23
CA ASN A 171 -4.27 4.07 -36.40
C ASN A 171 -4.50 3.36 -35.06
N TRP A 172 -5.61 3.68 -34.36
CA TRP A 172 -5.99 3.11 -33.08
C TRP A 172 -6.08 1.57 -33.09
N ARG A 173 -6.47 0.95 -34.23
CA ARG A 173 -6.54 -0.51 -34.37
C ARG A 173 -5.18 -1.17 -34.16
N SER A 174 -4.09 -0.51 -34.57
CA SER A 174 -2.73 -1.02 -34.33
C SER A 174 -2.34 -1.07 -32.86
N TRP A 175 -3.02 -0.29 -32.00
CA TRP A 175 -2.77 -0.24 -30.58
C TRP A 175 -3.64 -1.21 -29.77
N LEU A 176 -4.91 -1.44 -30.19
CA LEU A 176 -5.92 -2.05 -29.33
C LEU A 176 -6.46 -3.38 -29.85
N VAL A 177 -6.17 -3.76 -31.13
CA VAL A 177 -6.77 -4.97 -31.70
C VAL A 177 -5.89 -6.20 -31.46
N ILE A 178 -6.49 -7.21 -30.82
CA ILE A 178 -5.94 -8.56 -30.68
C ILE A 178 -6.53 -9.41 -31.82
N ARG A 179 -5.67 -10.00 -32.64
CA ARG A 179 -6.09 -10.86 -33.76
C ARG A 179 -6.39 -12.27 -33.27
N TRP A 180 -7.58 -12.44 -32.67
CA TRP A 180 -8.03 -13.72 -32.11
C TRP A 180 -8.09 -14.87 -33.11
N SER A 181 -8.34 -14.55 -34.40
CA SER A 181 -8.34 -15.54 -35.52
C SER A 181 -6.96 -16.15 -35.80
N ARG A 182 -5.89 -15.52 -35.36
CA ARG A 182 -4.53 -16.05 -35.47
C ARG A 182 -4.22 -17.00 -34.33
N ALA A 183 -3.55 -18.11 -34.64
CA ALA A 183 -3.13 -19.08 -33.64
C ALA A 183 -1.66 -18.89 -33.22
N GLY A 184 -1.28 -19.53 -32.12
CA GLY A 184 0.11 -19.63 -31.66
C GLY A 184 0.75 -18.29 -31.32
N ARG A 185 1.98 -18.10 -31.83
CA ARG A 185 2.83 -16.96 -31.48
C ARG A 185 2.21 -15.58 -31.73
N ILE A 186 1.48 -15.42 -32.84
CA ILE A 186 0.93 -14.10 -33.21
C ILE A 186 -0.13 -13.66 -32.22
N ARG A 187 -1.00 -14.58 -31.80
CA ARG A 187 -2.03 -14.28 -30.78
C ARG A 187 -1.41 -13.90 -29.45
N TRP A 188 -0.45 -14.67 -28.94
CA TRP A 188 0.20 -14.38 -27.66
C TRP A 188 1.06 -13.11 -27.69
N TRP A 189 1.65 -12.81 -28.85
CA TRP A 189 2.31 -11.53 -29.06
C TRP A 189 1.33 -10.37 -29.00
N ASP A 190 0.17 -10.48 -29.68
CA ASP A 190 -0.85 -9.44 -29.64
C ASP A 190 -1.40 -9.25 -28.21
N VAL A 191 -1.71 -10.35 -27.51
CA VAL A 191 -2.14 -10.31 -26.11
C VAL A 191 -1.12 -9.57 -25.25
N HIS A 192 0.14 -9.99 -25.28
CA HIS A 192 1.22 -9.38 -24.52
C HIS A 192 1.36 -7.88 -24.82
N THR A 193 1.35 -7.51 -26.06
CA THR A 193 1.63 -6.13 -26.46
C THR A 193 0.43 -5.20 -26.33
N VAL A 194 -0.80 -5.65 -26.65
CA VAL A 194 -2.02 -4.84 -26.52
C VAL A 194 -2.31 -4.58 -25.03
N ILE A 195 -2.35 -5.66 -24.22
CA ILE A 195 -2.59 -5.52 -22.80
C ILE A 195 -1.47 -4.68 -22.16
N GLY A 196 -0.20 -4.91 -22.55
CA GLY A 196 0.92 -4.11 -22.05
C GLY A 196 0.79 -2.61 -22.32
N THR A 197 0.20 -2.25 -23.46
CA THR A 197 -0.09 -0.84 -23.79
C THR A 197 -1.21 -0.27 -22.91
N LEU A 198 -2.28 -1.06 -22.69
CA LEU A 198 -3.43 -0.62 -21.89
C LEU A 198 -3.09 -0.44 -20.42
N VAL A 199 -2.31 -1.36 -19.83
CA VAL A 199 -1.95 -1.30 -18.41
C VAL A 199 -0.71 -0.45 -18.11
N LEU A 200 -0.02 0.06 -19.15
CA LEU A 200 1.19 0.86 -18.99
C LEU A 200 1.02 2.05 -18.04
N PRO A 201 -0.04 2.89 -18.14
CA PRO A 201 -0.23 4.00 -17.21
C PRO A 201 -0.36 3.51 -15.76
N LEU A 202 -1.05 2.39 -15.54
CA LEU A 202 -1.21 1.79 -14.21
C LEU A 202 0.13 1.32 -13.65
N TYR A 203 0.99 0.72 -14.49
CA TYR A 203 2.30 0.26 -14.06
C TYR A 203 3.26 1.40 -13.74
N LEU A 204 3.22 2.49 -14.52
CA LEU A 204 4.01 3.68 -14.22
C LEU A 204 3.54 4.32 -12.92
N LEU A 205 2.23 4.41 -12.69
CA LEU A 205 1.66 4.92 -11.45
C LEU A 205 2.02 4.03 -10.24
N ALA A 206 1.86 2.71 -10.39
CA ALA A 206 2.20 1.75 -9.34
C ALA A 206 3.71 1.75 -9.01
N ALA A 207 4.57 1.87 -10.03
CA ALA A 207 6.01 1.97 -9.83
C ALA A 207 6.40 3.30 -9.16
N PHE A 208 5.87 4.43 -9.62
CA PHE A 208 6.07 5.75 -9.03
C PHE A 208 5.71 5.75 -7.54
N SER A 209 4.53 5.26 -7.20
CA SER A 209 4.08 5.20 -5.81
C SER A 209 4.82 4.12 -5.01
N GLY A 210 5.08 2.94 -5.57
CA GLY A 210 5.75 1.82 -4.90
C GLY A 210 7.21 2.11 -4.53
N LEU A 211 7.96 2.78 -5.41
CA LEU A 211 9.35 3.19 -5.14
C LEU A 211 9.48 4.12 -3.94
N TYR A 212 8.41 4.84 -3.59
CA TYR A 212 8.37 5.72 -2.40
C TYR A 212 8.63 4.96 -1.09
N TRP A 213 8.28 3.68 -1.00
CA TRP A 213 8.56 2.84 0.17
C TRP A 213 9.78 1.93 -0.03
N ALA A 214 10.13 1.64 -1.26
CA ALA A 214 11.26 0.77 -1.55
C ALA A 214 12.60 1.46 -1.25
N TYR A 215 12.74 2.74 -1.60
CA TYR A 215 14.00 3.46 -1.53
C TYR A 215 13.91 4.78 -0.77
N ASP A 216 14.72 4.91 0.27
CA ASP A 216 14.79 6.12 1.09
C ASP A 216 15.23 7.33 0.25
N TRP A 217 16.25 7.16 -0.64
CA TRP A 217 16.72 8.24 -1.52
C TRP A 217 15.63 8.81 -2.43
N TYR A 218 14.74 7.94 -2.95
CA TYR A 218 13.64 8.35 -3.81
C TYR A 218 12.58 9.13 -3.02
N ARG A 219 12.19 8.58 -1.86
CA ARG A 219 11.26 9.26 -0.95
C ARG A 219 11.78 10.62 -0.51
N ASP A 220 13.04 10.67 -0.04
CA ASP A 220 13.67 11.88 0.46
C ASP A 220 13.83 12.93 -0.65
N GLY A 221 14.11 12.50 -1.88
CA GLY A 221 14.11 13.37 -3.07
C GLY A 221 12.75 14.00 -3.32
N LEU A 222 11.67 13.22 -3.30
CA LEU A 222 10.31 13.72 -3.47
C LEU A 222 9.90 14.65 -2.31
N GLN A 223 10.27 14.34 -1.07
CA GLN A 223 10.00 15.20 0.10
C GLN A 223 10.71 16.55 -0.02
N ARG A 224 11.97 16.58 -0.46
CA ARG A 224 12.71 17.82 -0.72
C ARG A 224 12.03 18.67 -1.79
N LEU A 225 11.61 18.05 -2.90
CA LEU A 225 10.84 18.72 -3.96
C LEU A 225 9.51 19.30 -3.46
N ALA A 226 8.90 18.66 -2.45
CA ALA A 226 7.68 19.12 -1.81
C ALA A 226 7.91 20.19 -0.71
N GLY A 227 9.16 20.60 -0.47
CA GLY A 227 9.48 21.53 0.62
C GLY A 227 9.29 20.92 2.02
N MET A 228 9.30 19.57 2.12
CA MET A 228 9.13 18.88 3.39
C MET A 228 10.49 18.58 4.03
N PRO A 229 10.59 18.61 5.37
CA PRO A 229 11.79 18.16 6.04
C PRO A 229 12.00 16.67 5.75
N VAL A 230 13.24 16.30 5.40
CA VAL A 230 13.60 14.89 5.23
C VAL A 230 13.55 14.22 6.61
N THR A 231 12.77 13.16 6.70
CA THR A 231 12.58 12.43 7.95
C THR A 231 13.87 11.69 8.29
N VAL A 232 14.71 12.28 9.11
CA VAL A 232 15.79 11.54 9.76
C VAL A 232 15.13 10.49 10.63
N LYS A 233 15.46 9.21 10.43
CA LYS A 233 14.99 8.13 11.31
C LYS A 233 15.45 8.47 12.73
N ALA A 234 14.57 9.12 13.50
CA ALA A 234 14.84 9.37 14.91
C ALA A 234 15.10 8.01 15.55
N LYS A 235 16.24 7.86 16.23
CA LYS A 235 16.46 6.70 17.10
C LYS A 235 15.26 6.60 18.01
N PRO A 236 14.72 5.38 18.24
CA PRO A 236 13.71 5.21 19.27
C PRO A 236 14.25 5.84 20.53
N MET A 237 13.55 6.83 21.06
CA MET A 237 13.96 7.46 22.30
C MET A 237 13.79 6.40 23.39
N GLU A 238 14.88 5.77 23.78
CA GLU A 238 14.95 4.85 24.91
C GLU A 238 14.71 5.67 26.18
N GLY A 239 13.57 5.52 26.75
CA GLY A 239 13.16 6.11 28.01
C GLY A 239 11.75 5.63 28.34
N LEU A 240 11.47 5.41 29.61
CA LEU A 240 10.15 5.04 30.11
C LEU A 240 9.13 6.05 29.59
N ARG A 241 8.29 5.63 28.65
CA ARG A 241 7.16 6.42 28.17
C ARG A 241 6.17 6.55 29.32
N GLN A 242 5.70 7.76 29.56
CA GLN A 242 4.68 8.02 30.58
C GLN A 242 3.31 8.06 29.93
N PRO A 243 2.36 7.22 30.33
CA PRO A 243 1.00 7.28 29.81
C PRO A 243 0.33 8.61 30.16
N LEU A 244 -0.52 9.08 29.28
CA LEU A 244 -1.39 10.22 29.55
C LEU A 244 -2.36 9.87 30.68
N ALA A 245 -2.54 10.80 31.63
CA ALA A 245 -3.56 10.69 32.65
C ALA A 245 -4.97 10.75 32.04
N ASP A 246 -5.93 10.04 32.64
CA ASP A 246 -7.30 9.97 32.11
C ASP A 246 -7.97 11.35 32.05
N ALA A 247 -7.67 12.24 33.00
CA ALA A 247 -8.12 13.62 32.97
C ALA A 247 -7.59 14.40 31.76
N ALA A 248 -6.34 14.16 31.34
CA ALA A 248 -5.76 14.77 30.15
C ALA A 248 -6.39 14.18 28.85
N ILE A 249 -6.62 12.87 28.81
CA ILE A 249 -7.31 12.20 27.70
C ILE A 249 -8.73 12.80 27.55
N LYS A 250 -9.49 12.89 28.63
CA LYS A 250 -10.86 13.47 28.62
C LYS A 250 -10.85 14.91 28.12
N ARG A 251 -9.96 15.73 28.68
CA ARG A 251 -9.85 17.16 28.34
C ARG A 251 -9.49 17.37 26.85
N THR A 252 -8.45 16.71 26.37
CA THR A 252 -8.01 16.83 25.00
C THR A 252 -9.00 16.24 24.00
N TRP A 253 -9.73 15.18 24.39
CA TRP A 253 -10.80 14.62 23.57
C TRP A 253 -11.99 15.57 23.44
N ASN A 254 -12.42 16.19 24.53
CA ASN A 254 -13.51 17.19 24.48
C ASN A 254 -13.12 18.40 23.66
N ALA A 255 -11.88 18.88 23.78
CA ALA A 255 -11.37 19.97 22.96
C ALA A 255 -11.30 19.57 21.47
N PHE A 256 -10.92 18.33 21.16
CA PHE A 256 -10.96 17.78 19.81
C PHE A 256 -12.39 17.78 19.24
N LEU A 257 -13.36 17.26 19.95
CA LEU A 257 -14.76 17.20 19.49
C LEU A 257 -15.35 18.58 19.23
N ALA A 258 -14.94 19.60 20.00
CA ALA A 258 -15.35 20.99 19.78
C ALA A 258 -14.76 21.60 18.50
N ASN A 259 -13.62 21.08 18.01
CA ASN A 259 -12.91 21.61 16.84
C ASN A 259 -13.04 20.73 15.58
N ALA A 260 -13.54 19.48 15.69
CA ALA A 260 -13.57 18.50 14.63
C ALA A 260 -14.88 17.68 14.67
N SER A 261 -16.03 18.35 14.55
CA SER A 261 -17.36 17.71 14.62
C SER A 261 -17.64 16.73 13.47
N ASN A 262 -16.93 16.87 12.32
CA ASN A 262 -17.06 16.03 11.13
C ASN A 262 -15.95 14.98 11.03
N TYR A 263 -15.48 14.42 12.16
CA TYR A 263 -14.48 13.36 12.04
C TYR A 263 -15.10 12.01 11.64
N GLY A 264 -14.46 11.28 10.74
CA GLY A 264 -14.76 9.86 10.48
C GLY A 264 -13.94 8.97 11.40
N THR A 265 -12.62 9.20 11.48
CA THR A 265 -11.74 8.51 12.44
C THR A 265 -10.73 9.48 13.05
N ALA A 266 -10.41 9.28 14.33
CA ALA A 266 -9.44 10.10 15.04
C ALA A 266 -8.46 9.23 15.83
N THR A 267 -7.16 9.40 15.62
CA THR A 267 -6.10 8.63 16.27
C THR A 267 -5.34 9.48 17.26
N LEU A 268 -5.33 9.04 18.50
CA LEU A 268 -4.61 9.65 19.60
C LEU A 268 -3.50 8.71 20.08
N ARG A 269 -2.33 9.27 20.35
CA ARG A 269 -1.24 8.59 21.06
C ARG A 269 -1.40 8.85 22.56
N ILE A 270 -1.41 7.79 23.37
CA ILE A 270 -1.69 7.89 24.80
C ILE A 270 -0.54 7.40 25.70
N ASP A 271 0.58 6.97 25.12
CA ASP A 271 1.74 6.44 25.84
C ASP A 271 2.88 7.47 26.04
N ASP A 272 2.70 8.72 25.64
CA ASP A 272 3.75 9.73 25.70
C ASP A 272 3.24 11.10 26.20
N ALA A 273 3.27 11.29 27.50
CA ALA A 273 2.88 12.52 28.17
C ALA A 273 4.03 13.55 28.31
N ARG A 274 5.27 13.17 27.97
CA ARG A 274 6.47 13.97 28.28
C ARG A 274 6.54 15.31 27.56
N SER A 275 5.94 15.41 26.39
CA SER A 275 5.95 16.65 25.61
C SER A 275 4.99 17.72 26.14
N GLY A 276 4.10 17.38 27.08
CA GLY A 276 2.96 18.22 27.47
C GLY A 276 1.97 18.51 26.35
N LYS A 277 2.17 17.91 25.17
CA LYS A 277 1.36 18.10 23.96
C LYS A 277 0.72 16.80 23.52
N VAL A 278 -0.46 16.89 22.96
CA VAL A 278 -1.21 15.75 22.44
C VAL A 278 -1.54 16.02 20.97
N ASP A 279 -1.04 15.14 20.09
CA ASP A 279 -1.36 15.16 18.67
C ASP A 279 -2.51 14.21 18.36
N ILE A 280 -3.57 14.72 17.79
CA ILE A 280 -4.69 13.95 17.25
C ILE A 280 -4.64 14.04 15.73
N ASN A 281 -4.36 12.91 15.07
CA ASN A 281 -4.47 12.79 13.62
C ASN A 281 -5.86 12.26 13.30
N TRP A 282 -6.64 13.02 12.56
CA TRP A 282 -8.00 12.67 12.26
C TRP A 282 -8.33 12.77 10.78
N LEU A 283 -9.23 11.91 10.34
CA LEU A 283 -9.73 11.88 8.97
C LEU A 283 -11.16 12.41 9.00
N PRO A 284 -11.50 13.47 8.24
CA PRO A 284 -12.88 13.88 8.05
C PRO A 284 -13.75 12.78 7.45
N ALA A 285 -15.04 12.75 7.74
CA ALA A 285 -15.96 11.77 7.17
C ALA A 285 -16.09 11.90 5.65
N ASP A 286 -15.91 13.12 5.12
CA ASP A 286 -15.93 13.49 3.71
C ASP A 286 -14.51 13.61 3.08
N ALA A 287 -13.51 13.00 3.72
CA ALA A 287 -12.13 13.07 3.25
C ALA A 287 -11.99 12.52 1.81
N PRO A 288 -11.19 13.16 0.94
CA PRO A 288 -11.04 12.73 -0.45
C PRO A 288 -10.38 11.35 -0.59
N HIS A 289 -9.65 10.89 0.41
CA HIS A 289 -9.07 9.55 0.50
C HIS A 289 -8.63 9.23 1.94
N ASP A 290 -8.37 7.97 2.24
CA ASP A 290 -8.04 7.43 3.57
C ASP A 290 -6.69 7.89 4.17
N ARG A 291 -5.97 8.79 3.51
CA ARG A 291 -4.69 9.39 3.96
C ARG A 291 -4.75 10.93 4.02
N ALA A 292 -5.91 11.52 3.83
CA ALA A 292 -6.12 12.97 3.89
C ALA A 292 -6.26 13.46 5.35
N PHE A 293 -5.29 13.09 6.19
CA PHE A 293 -5.33 13.40 7.61
C PHE A 293 -5.12 14.89 7.90
N ASN A 294 -5.99 15.42 8.73
CA ASN A 294 -5.79 16.63 9.49
C ASN A 294 -5.05 16.32 10.79
N ARG A 295 -4.41 17.32 11.38
CA ARG A 295 -3.74 17.19 12.67
C ARG A 295 -4.15 18.34 13.58
N LEU A 296 -4.57 17.99 14.79
CA LEU A 296 -4.83 18.92 15.87
C LEU A 296 -3.84 18.66 17.00
N THR A 297 -3.02 19.65 17.35
CA THR A 297 -2.10 19.60 18.50
C THR A 297 -2.69 20.41 19.64
N LEU A 298 -2.84 19.76 20.79
CA LEU A 298 -3.46 20.31 21.99
C LEU A 298 -2.46 20.31 23.15
N ASP A 299 -2.59 21.25 24.07
CA ASP A 299 -1.92 21.22 25.36
C ASP A 299 -2.57 20.17 26.26
N ALA A 300 -1.80 19.25 26.81
CA ALA A 300 -2.29 18.15 27.63
C ALA A 300 -2.88 18.62 28.97
N GLY A 301 -2.35 19.73 29.53
CA GLY A 301 -2.76 20.30 30.82
C GLY A 301 -4.04 21.11 30.74
N THR A 302 -4.20 21.93 29.70
CA THR A 302 -5.30 22.88 29.54
C THR A 302 -6.34 22.46 28.51
N GLY A 303 -5.96 21.65 27.52
CA GLY A 303 -6.78 21.35 26.34
C GLY A 303 -6.77 22.47 25.29
N ALA A 304 -5.97 23.50 25.46
CA ALA A 304 -5.88 24.61 24.52
C ALA A 304 -5.31 24.13 23.17
N VAL A 305 -5.84 24.69 22.07
CA VAL A 305 -5.35 24.40 20.71
C VAL A 305 -4.03 25.12 20.52
N ILE A 306 -2.94 24.33 20.32
CA ILE A 306 -1.62 24.86 19.98
C ILE A 306 -1.49 25.00 18.46
N ARG A 307 -1.98 24.02 17.69
CA ARG A 307 -1.86 23.98 16.23
C ARG A 307 -3.02 23.19 15.63
N ASN A 308 -3.56 23.73 14.55
CA ASN A 308 -4.56 23.04 13.72
C ASN A 308 -4.08 23.03 12.26
N GLU A 309 -3.84 21.86 11.70
CA GLU A 309 -3.34 21.66 10.34
C GLU A 309 -4.36 20.89 9.53
N SER A 310 -4.94 21.57 8.52
CA SER A 310 -5.83 20.91 7.57
C SER A 310 -5.05 20.27 6.42
N PHE A 311 -5.53 19.12 5.96
CA PHE A 311 -5.03 18.50 4.73
C PHE A 311 -5.24 19.40 3.51
N ALA A 312 -6.36 20.13 3.47
CA ALA A 312 -6.70 21.01 2.37
C ALA A 312 -5.72 22.18 2.22
N ASP A 313 -5.10 22.65 3.31
CA ASP A 313 -4.17 23.77 3.32
C ASP A 313 -2.75 23.37 2.89
N LYS A 314 -2.48 22.06 2.75
CA LYS A 314 -1.16 21.58 2.31
C LYS A 314 -0.91 21.92 0.84
N PRO A 315 0.34 22.30 0.46
CA PRO A 315 0.73 22.46 -0.93
C PRO A 315 0.40 21.23 -1.79
N PRO A 316 0.10 21.39 -3.09
CA PRO A 316 -0.33 20.29 -3.95
C PRO A 316 0.62 19.08 -3.95
N MET A 317 1.94 19.33 -3.95
CA MET A 317 2.93 18.24 -3.91
C MET A 317 2.89 17.47 -2.59
N GLN A 318 2.66 18.14 -1.46
CA GLN A 318 2.53 17.48 -0.16
C GLN A 318 1.24 16.65 -0.08
N ARG A 319 0.13 17.13 -0.68
CA ARG A 319 -1.11 16.36 -0.81
C ARG A 319 -0.89 15.11 -1.67
N LEU A 320 -0.15 15.23 -2.78
CA LEU A 320 0.21 14.10 -3.63
C LEU A 320 1.03 13.06 -2.83
N LEU A 321 2.05 13.49 -2.07
CA LEU A 321 2.87 12.56 -1.27
C LEU A 321 2.07 11.88 -0.16
N ALA A 322 1.13 12.58 0.46
CA ALA A 322 0.19 11.95 1.41
C ALA A 322 -0.70 10.90 0.73
N GLY A 323 -1.07 11.13 -0.53
CA GLY A 323 -1.90 10.25 -1.36
C GLY A 323 -1.15 9.06 -1.99
N MET A 324 0.15 8.85 -1.73
CA MET A 324 0.92 7.76 -2.39
C MET A 324 0.32 6.37 -2.21
N LEU A 325 -0.21 6.05 -1.01
CA LEU A 325 -0.84 4.75 -0.79
C LEU A 325 -2.20 4.64 -1.49
N PRO A 326 -3.13 5.59 -1.36
CA PRO A 326 -4.36 5.60 -2.16
C PRO A 326 -4.12 5.53 -3.67
N LEU A 327 -3.09 6.19 -4.20
CA LEU A 327 -2.69 6.08 -5.60
C LEU A 327 -2.22 4.66 -5.96
N HIS A 328 -1.41 4.06 -5.08
CA HIS A 328 -0.84 2.73 -5.30
C HIS A 328 -1.91 1.63 -5.31
N ASN A 329 -2.87 1.70 -4.39
CA ASN A 329 -3.93 0.69 -4.25
C ASN A 329 -5.23 1.05 -5.01
N GLY A 330 -5.24 2.17 -5.73
CA GLY A 330 -6.38 2.62 -6.54
C GLY A 330 -7.48 3.36 -5.75
N ARG A 331 -7.46 3.39 -4.42
CA ARG A 331 -8.50 4.05 -3.58
C ARG A 331 -8.62 5.54 -3.83
N TYR A 332 -7.58 6.18 -4.36
CA TYR A 332 -7.61 7.59 -4.79
C TYR A 332 -8.67 7.87 -5.86
N PHE A 333 -8.97 6.88 -6.70
CA PHE A 333 -9.95 6.95 -7.78
C PHE A 333 -11.25 6.20 -7.44
N GLY A 334 -11.49 5.92 -6.15
CA GLY A 334 -12.67 5.19 -5.69
C GLY A 334 -12.72 3.73 -6.16
N PRO A 335 -13.93 3.13 -6.20
CA PRO A 335 -14.10 1.71 -6.56
C PRO A 335 -13.55 1.34 -7.94
N ILE A 336 -13.69 2.24 -8.92
CA ILE A 336 -13.17 2.03 -10.28
C ILE A 336 -11.65 1.90 -10.25
N GLY A 337 -10.97 2.76 -9.48
CA GLY A 337 -9.51 2.70 -9.33
C GLY A 337 -9.05 1.39 -8.71
N ILE A 338 -9.74 0.88 -7.70
CA ILE A 338 -9.43 -0.42 -7.06
C ILE A 338 -9.53 -1.56 -8.09
N VAL A 339 -10.61 -1.59 -8.88
CA VAL A 339 -10.80 -2.59 -9.95
C VAL A 339 -9.68 -2.52 -10.98
N LEU A 340 -9.34 -1.31 -11.46
CA LEU A 340 -8.28 -1.13 -12.46
C LEU A 340 -6.91 -1.56 -11.93
N VAL A 341 -6.56 -1.20 -10.71
CA VAL A 341 -5.30 -1.61 -10.07
C VAL A 341 -5.28 -3.13 -9.86
N CYS A 342 -6.39 -3.74 -9.41
CA CYS A 342 -6.50 -5.18 -9.26
C CYS A 342 -6.28 -5.91 -10.60
N ILE A 343 -6.95 -5.47 -11.68
CA ILE A 343 -6.75 -6.03 -13.03
C ILE A 343 -5.30 -5.84 -13.47
N GLY A 344 -4.74 -4.64 -13.31
CA GLY A 344 -3.33 -4.38 -13.65
C GLY A 344 -2.37 -5.30 -12.90
N ALA A 345 -2.59 -5.51 -11.61
CA ALA A 345 -1.79 -6.41 -10.78
C ALA A 345 -1.88 -7.86 -11.27
N LEU A 346 -3.08 -8.35 -11.61
CA LEU A 346 -3.29 -9.69 -12.16
C LEU A 346 -2.66 -9.88 -13.55
N MET A 347 -2.42 -8.81 -14.29
CA MET A 347 -1.73 -8.91 -15.58
C MET A 347 -0.23 -9.18 -15.45
N LEU A 348 0.41 -8.91 -14.31
CA LEU A 348 1.84 -9.23 -14.11
C LEU A 348 2.14 -10.74 -14.22
N PRO A 349 1.43 -11.65 -13.56
CA PRO A 349 1.57 -13.08 -13.82
C PRO A 349 1.32 -13.48 -15.26
N VAL A 350 0.33 -12.86 -15.93
CA VAL A 350 0.04 -13.11 -17.35
C VAL A 350 1.21 -12.69 -18.24
N PHE A 351 1.85 -11.54 -17.96
CA PHE A 351 3.05 -11.11 -18.68
C PHE A 351 4.25 -12.01 -18.42
N ALA A 352 4.41 -12.50 -17.20
CA ALA A 352 5.44 -13.50 -16.90
C ALA A 352 5.23 -14.75 -17.76
N ALA A 353 4.02 -15.32 -17.74
CA ALA A 353 3.68 -16.52 -18.52
C ALA A 353 3.86 -16.31 -20.04
N THR A 354 3.29 -15.21 -20.57
CA THR A 354 3.38 -14.92 -22.00
C THR A 354 4.80 -14.59 -22.46
N GLY A 355 5.57 -13.89 -21.63
CA GLY A 355 6.98 -13.56 -21.88
C GLY A 355 7.85 -14.81 -21.98
N TRP A 356 7.73 -15.71 -20.98
CA TRP A 356 8.41 -17.00 -20.99
C TRP A 356 8.02 -17.87 -22.19
N TRP A 357 6.72 -17.95 -22.47
CA TRP A 357 6.23 -18.72 -23.61
C TRP A 357 6.80 -18.20 -24.95
N LEU A 358 6.76 -16.89 -25.19
CA LEU A 358 7.30 -16.26 -26.39
C LEU A 358 8.82 -16.47 -26.52
N TYR A 359 9.55 -16.44 -25.41
CA TYR A 359 10.98 -16.72 -25.38
C TYR A 359 11.30 -18.18 -25.73
N LEU A 360 10.61 -19.13 -25.11
CA LEU A 360 10.82 -20.57 -25.33
C LEU A 360 10.44 -20.98 -26.74
N ASP A 361 9.32 -20.49 -27.30
CA ASP A 361 8.92 -20.74 -28.68
C ASP A 361 9.99 -20.23 -29.65
N ARG A 362 10.51 -19.03 -29.41
CA ARG A 362 11.60 -18.50 -30.23
C ARG A 362 12.85 -19.40 -30.19
N ARG A 363 13.22 -19.87 -29.01
CA ARG A 363 14.41 -20.72 -28.83
C ARG A 363 14.24 -22.07 -29.52
N ARG A 364 13.05 -22.67 -29.44
CA ARG A 364 12.72 -23.93 -30.11
C ARG A 364 12.85 -23.82 -31.63
N ARG A 365 12.37 -22.72 -32.22
CA ARG A 365 12.45 -22.48 -33.70
C ARG A 365 13.86 -22.19 -34.18
N ALA A 366 14.74 -21.65 -33.35
CA ALA A 366 16.13 -21.36 -33.72
C ALA A 366 17.04 -22.61 -33.73
N GLN A 367 16.68 -23.69 -33.03
CA GLN A 367 17.49 -24.93 -32.94
C GLN A 367 17.62 -25.73 -34.23
N PRO A 368 16.56 -25.93 -35.07
CA PRO A 368 16.69 -26.66 -36.34
C PRO A 368 17.63 -25.98 -37.35
N GLN A 369 17.57 -24.65 -37.42
CA GLN A 369 18.43 -23.87 -38.34
C GLN A 369 19.91 -23.96 -37.97
N ARG A 370 20.25 -24.03 -36.69
CA ARG A 370 21.64 -24.22 -36.23
C ARG A 370 22.16 -25.63 -36.56
N LYS A 371 21.32 -26.67 -36.40
CA LYS A 371 21.71 -28.04 -36.76
C LYS A 371 21.96 -28.21 -38.26
N GLN A 372 21.13 -27.61 -39.12
CA GLN A 372 21.31 -27.61 -40.56
C GLN A 372 22.56 -26.82 -40.98
N ALA A 373 22.81 -25.65 -40.43
CA ALA A 373 24.02 -24.86 -40.70
C ALA A 373 25.31 -25.62 -40.27
N SER A 374 25.29 -26.32 -39.14
CA SER A 374 26.42 -27.10 -38.64
C SER A 374 26.66 -28.37 -39.46
N ALA A 375 25.62 -28.96 -40.06
CA ALA A 375 25.74 -30.10 -40.95
C ALA A 375 26.30 -29.71 -42.32
N ALA A 376 26.00 -28.51 -42.83
CA ALA A 376 26.49 -27.98 -44.11
C ALA A 376 27.96 -27.51 -44.04
N THR A 377 28.55 -27.34 -42.88
CA THR A 377 29.95 -26.89 -42.70
C THR A 377 30.92 -28.02 -42.29
N ARG A 378 30.50 -29.29 -42.30
CA ARG A 378 31.42 -30.41 -42.12
C ARG A 378 32.11 -30.71 -43.48
N PRO A 379 33.43 -30.53 -43.60
CA PRO A 379 34.16 -30.94 -44.80
C PRO A 379 34.12 -32.48 -44.90
N CYS A 380 33.95 -32.97 -46.14
CA CYS A 380 34.11 -34.39 -46.48
C CYS A 380 35.54 -34.85 -46.19
#